data_24cd7377332ef8ad928e08440b84d1ac
#
_entry.id   24cd7377332ef8ad928e08440b84d1ac
#
_cell.length_a   1.000
_cell.length_b   1.000
_cell.length_c   1.000
_cell.angle_alpha   90.00
_cell.angle_beta   90.00
_cell.angle_gamma   90.00
#
_symmetry.space_group_name_H-M   'P 1'
#
loop_
_entity.id
_entity.type
_entity.pdbx_description
1 polymer ?
#
loop_
_entity_poly.entity_id
_entity_poly.type
_entity_poly.pdbx_seq_one_letter_code
_entity_poly.pdbx_strand_id
1 'polypeptide(L)' 'MSDKKMMKVTLVRSMNGRLKSHQSSVRGLGLKRMHQTVEVEDTVATRGMLNKVSYMVNVEEN' A
#
# COMPACT_ATOMS: atom_id res chain seq x y z
N MET A 1 -18.14 -13.44 -13.67
CA MET A 1 -17.41 -12.21 -13.85
C MET A 1 -16.98 -11.64 -12.52
N SER A 2 -15.72 -11.54 -12.33
CA SER A 2 -15.23 -11.08 -11.05
C SER A 2 -15.18 -9.56 -11.05
N ASP A 3 -15.91 -8.97 -10.13
CA ASP A 3 -15.81 -7.56 -9.89
C ASP A 3 -14.61 -7.32 -8.99
N LYS A 4 -13.45 -7.24 -9.61
CA LYS A 4 -12.24 -6.94 -8.87
C LYS A 4 -12.26 -5.48 -8.50
N LYS A 5 -12.34 -5.21 -7.21
CA LYS A 5 -12.21 -3.85 -6.74
C LYS A 5 -10.75 -3.50 -6.66
N MET A 6 -10.43 -2.34 -7.17
CA MET A 6 -9.08 -1.80 -7.12
C MET A 6 -9.04 -0.65 -6.14
N MET A 7 -7.93 -0.51 -5.48
CA MET A 7 -7.67 0.59 -4.56
C MET A 7 -6.45 1.34 -5.02
N LYS A 8 -6.47 2.65 -4.85
CA LYS A 8 -5.30 3.48 -5.11
C LYS A 8 -4.58 3.71 -3.79
N VAL A 9 -3.31 3.42 -3.77
CA VAL A 9 -2.47 3.57 -2.59
C VAL A 9 -1.35 4.53 -2.91
N THR A 10 -1.22 5.57 -2.10
CA THR A 10 -0.20 6.60 -2.27
C THR A 10 0.72 6.61 -1.06
N LEU A 11 2.00 6.55 -1.29
CA LEU A 11 2.98 6.64 -0.21
C LEU A 11 3.12 8.10 0.20
N VAL A 12 2.73 8.43 1.43
CA VAL A 12 2.73 9.81 1.93
C VAL A 12 3.80 10.07 2.99
N ARG A 13 4.47 9.02 3.46
CA ARG A 13 5.53 9.17 4.45
C ARG A 13 6.75 8.37 4.02
N SER A 14 7.93 8.85 4.39
CA SER A 14 9.18 8.18 4.05
C SER A 14 9.29 6.82 4.73
N MET A 15 9.87 5.86 4.02
CA MET A 15 10.18 4.54 4.57
C MET A 15 11.45 4.55 5.43
N ASN A 16 12.25 5.60 5.34
CA ASN A 16 13.51 5.68 6.07
C ASN A 16 13.26 5.64 7.57
N GLY A 17 14.00 4.80 8.26
CA GLY A 17 13.87 4.66 9.70
C GLY A 17 12.68 3.82 10.15
N ARG A 18 11.93 3.25 9.21
CA ARG A 18 10.81 2.38 9.55
C ARG A 18 11.28 0.93 9.68
N LEU A 19 10.45 0.10 10.30
CA LEU A 19 10.76 -1.31 10.45
C LEU A 19 10.89 -1.97 9.08
N LYS A 20 11.82 -2.92 8.97
CA LYS A 20 12.05 -3.63 7.71
C LYS A 20 10.81 -4.35 7.22
N SER A 21 10.03 -4.92 8.13
CA SER A 21 8.79 -5.60 7.76
C SER A 21 7.80 -4.65 7.13
N HIS A 22 7.73 -3.41 7.62
CA HIS A 22 6.86 -2.39 7.05
C HIS A 22 7.36 -1.94 5.68
N GLN A 23 8.67 -1.79 5.54
CA GLN A 23 9.26 -1.45 4.24
C GLN A 23 8.98 -2.54 3.22
N SER A 24 9.08 -3.79 3.62
CA SER A 24 8.79 -4.92 2.74
C SER A 24 7.33 -4.92 2.30
N SER A 25 6.42 -4.62 3.21
CA SER A 25 4.99 -4.53 2.89
C SER A 25 4.72 -3.43 1.86
N VAL A 26 5.34 -2.27 2.04
CA VAL A 26 5.18 -1.16 1.10
C VAL A 26 5.73 -1.54 -0.27
N ARG A 27 6.89 -2.18 -0.31
CA ARG A 27 7.47 -2.64 -1.57
C ARG A 27 6.60 -3.71 -2.23
N GLY A 28 6.01 -4.58 -1.42
CA GLY A 28 5.09 -5.59 -1.92
C GLY A 28 3.86 -5.01 -2.58
N LEU A 29 3.46 -3.80 -2.15
CA LEU A 29 2.38 -3.07 -2.78
C LEU A 29 2.80 -2.37 -4.07
N GLY A 30 4.09 -2.27 -4.34
CA GLY A 30 4.62 -1.62 -5.52
C GLY A 30 5.07 -0.19 -5.30
N LEU A 31 5.03 0.28 -4.06
CA LEU A 31 5.44 1.65 -3.74
C LEU A 31 6.95 1.69 -3.51
N LYS A 32 7.63 2.58 -4.19
CA LYS A 32 9.08 2.73 -4.09
C LYS A 32 9.51 4.14 -3.76
N ARG A 33 8.66 5.11 -4.02
CA ARG A 33 9.00 6.53 -3.86
C ARG A 33 7.92 7.24 -3.07
N MET A 34 8.32 8.32 -2.41
CA MET A 34 7.40 9.24 -1.78
C MET A 34 6.41 9.78 -2.82
N HIS A 35 5.15 9.85 -2.44
CA HIS A 35 4.06 10.37 -3.28
C HIS A 35 3.77 9.53 -4.52
N GLN A 36 4.33 8.33 -4.62
CA GLN A 36 3.99 7.41 -5.68
C GLN A 36 2.60 6.81 -5.42
N THR A 37 1.79 6.74 -6.46
CA THR A 37 0.46 6.11 -6.39
C THR A 37 0.45 4.86 -7.22
N VAL A 38 -0.08 3.78 -6.67
CA VAL A 38 -0.26 2.52 -7.39
C VAL A 38 -1.67 2.01 -7.19
N GLU A 39 -2.16 1.24 -8.15
CA GLU A 39 -3.42 0.54 -8.00
C GLU A 39 -3.16 -0.91 -7.59
N VAL A 40 -3.88 -1.38 -6.60
CA VAL A 40 -3.76 -2.74 -6.12
C VAL A 40 -5.14 -3.37 -6.00
N GLU A 41 -5.21 -4.68 -6.11
CA GLU A 41 -6.47 -5.38 -5.92
C GLU A 41 -6.88 -5.36 -4.45
N ASP A 42 -8.18 -5.21 -4.21
CA ASP A 42 -8.73 -5.27 -2.87
C ASP A 42 -8.89 -6.73 -2.46
N THR A 43 -7.83 -7.29 -1.93
CA THR A 43 -7.81 -8.67 -1.45
C THR A 43 -7.47 -8.70 0.04
N VAL A 44 -7.72 -9.84 0.67
CA VAL A 44 -7.37 -10.02 2.08
C VAL A 44 -5.87 -9.83 2.30
N ALA A 45 -5.05 -10.36 1.39
CA ALA A 45 -3.60 -10.20 1.48
C ALA A 45 -3.18 -8.74 1.38
N THR A 46 -3.75 -8.01 0.43
CA THR A 46 -3.45 -6.59 0.24
C THR A 46 -3.87 -5.78 1.47
N ARG A 47 -5.07 -6.05 1.98
CA ARG A 47 -5.55 -5.36 3.17
C ARG A 47 -4.66 -5.63 4.38
N GLY A 48 -4.16 -6.85 4.52
CA GLY A 48 -3.22 -7.19 5.58
C GLY A 48 -1.93 -6.39 5.50
N MET A 49 -1.39 -6.23 4.31
CA MET A 49 -0.20 -5.40 4.12
C MET A 49 -0.50 -3.93 4.39
N LEU A 50 -1.65 -3.44 3.94
CA LEU A 50 -2.04 -2.06 4.16
C LEU A 50 -2.23 -1.74 5.65
N ASN A 51 -2.78 -2.68 6.41
CA ASN A 51 -2.97 -2.48 7.84
C ASN A 51 -1.65 -2.23 8.57
N LYS A 52 -0.59 -2.89 8.13
CA LYS A 52 0.73 -2.71 8.74
C LYS A 52 1.31 -1.33 8.47
N VAL A 53 1.00 -0.75 7.33
CA VAL A 53 1.62 0.49 6.89
C VAL A 53 0.61 1.61 6.66
N SER A 54 -0.59 1.48 7.22
CA SER A 54 -1.64 2.47 7.03
C SER A 54 -1.23 3.87 7.45
N TYR A 55 -0.31 3.98 8.40
CA TYR A 55 0.19 5.27 8.86
C TYR A 55 1.16 5.93 7.87
N MET A 56 1.61 5.17 6.86
CA MET A 56 2.55 5.68 5.86
C MET A 56 1.91 5.91 4.51
N VAL A 57 0.71 5.40 4.29
CA VAL A 57 0.07 5.46 2.98
C VAL A 57 -1.33 6.04 3.11
N ASN A 58 -1.79 6.57 1.99
CA ASN A 58 -3.17 7.02 1.84
C ASN A 58 -3.87 6.07 0.87
N VAL A 59 -5.00 5.53 1.28
CA VAL A 59 -5.75 4.56 0.47
C VAL A 59 -7.03 5.21 -0.01
N GLU A 60 -7.25 5.16 -1.31
CA GLU A 60 -8.51 5.60 -1.91
C GLU A 60 -9.19 4.40 -2.56
N GLU A 61 -10.43 4.18 -2.20
CA GLU A 61 -11.24 3.14 -2.82
C GLU A 61 -12.00 3.74 -4.00
N ASN A 62 -12.03 2.97 -5.08
CA ASN A 62 -12.81 3.34 -6.25
C ASN A 62 -14.25 2.89 -6.08
#